data_f55047b7b31cd5dbb80209c153afbadc
#
_entry.id   f55047b7b31cd5dbb80209c153afbadc
#
_cell.length_a   1.000
_cell.length_b   1.000
_cell.length_c   1.000
_cell.angle_alpha   90.00
_cell.angle_beta   90.00
_cell.angle_gamma   90.00
#
_symmetry.space_group_name_H-M   'P 1'
#
loop_
_entity.id
_entity.type
_entity.pdbx_description
1 polymer ?
#
loop_
_entity_poly.entity_id
_entity_poly.type
_entity_poly.pdbx_seq_one_letter_code
_entity_poly.pdbx_strand_id
1 'polypeptide(L)'
;MGFFSKLKEGLTKTRDNIVSGIDSVFSGFSSIDDDFYDELEETLIMGDIGVVATEEILDDLKNKVKENKIKNPADCKQLLIDSIKEKMNLGENAYEFENRQSIVMLIGVNGVGKTTSVGKLAGLLKAQNKKVIMAAADTFRAAAIEQLTEWSNRTGADIIAQSEGSDPAAVIYLSLIHISEPTRRVVI
;
A
#
# COMPACT_ATOMS: atom_id res chain seq x y z
N MET A 1 -11.77 -23.61 4.24
CA MET A 1 -10.97 -22.79 3.29
C MET A 1 -10.73 -21.43 3.93
N GLY A 2 -9.49 -21.08 4.18
CA GLY A 2 -9.14 -19.88 4.92
C GLY A 2 -9.34 -18.60 4.09
N PHE A 3 -9.54 -17.48 4.78
CA PHE A 3 -9.68 -16.14 4.18
C PHE A 3 -8.58 -15.83 3.15
N PHE A 4 -7.34 -16.23 3.42
CA PHE A 4 -6.20 -16.05 2.52
C PHE A 4 -6.31 -16.85 1.21
N SER A 5 -6.98 -18.01 1.20
CA SER A 5 -7.16 -18.78 -0.05
C SER A 5 -8.13 -18.08 -1.00
N LYS A 6 -9.23 -17.51 -0.47
CA LYS A 6 -10.19 -16.72 -1.26
C LYS A 6 -9.59 -15.41 -1.77
N LEU A 7 -8.75 -14.74 -0.96
CA LEU A 7 -8.06 -13.53 -1.38
C LEU A 7 -7.05 -13.84 -2.50
N LYS A 8 -6.29 -14.93 -2.35
CA LYS A 8 -5.35 -15.41 -3.37
C LYS A 8 -6.07 -15.75 -4.67
N GLU A 9 -7.20 -16.43 -4.59
CA GLU A 9 -8.02 -16.81 -5.74
C GLU A 9 -8.61 -15.59 -6.48
N GLY A 10 -9.07 -14.56 -5.72
CA GLY A 10 -9.55 -13.31 -6.30
C GLY A 10 -8.47 -12.49 -7.02
N LEU A 11 -7.22 -12.53 -6.54
CA LEU A 11 -6.09 -11.83 -7.14
C LEU A 11 -5.40 -12.64 -8.26
N THR A 12 -5.62 -13.95 -8.32
CA THR A 12 -4.97 -14.83 -9.30
C THR A 12 -5.31 -14.41 -10.73
N LYS A 13 -6.58 -14.11 -11.01
CA LYS A 13 -7.01 -13.72 -12.35
C LYS A 13 -6.38 -12.43 -12.85
N THR A 14 -6.30 -11.41 -12.00
CA THR A 14 -5.65 -10.13 -12.34
C THR A 14 -4.15 -10.32 -12.53
N ARG A 15 -3.50 -11.04 -11.62
CA ARG A 15 -2.09 -11.39 -11.75
C ARG A 15 -1.80 -12.15 -13.03
N ASP A 16 -2.59 -13.18 -13.32
CA ASP A 16 -2.35 -14.05 -14.47
C ASP A 16 -2.56 -13.29 -15.80
N ASN A 17 -3.47 -12.33 -15.85
CA ASN A 17 -3.66 -11.46 -17.02
C ASN A 17 -2.43 -10.57 -17.25
N ILE A 18 -1.89 -9.93 -16.21
CA ILE A 18 -0.70 -9.07 -16.31
C ILE A 18 0.53 -9.91 -16.67
N VAL A 19 0.75 -11.03 -15.98
CA VAL A 19 1.90 -11.91 -16.22
C VAL A 19 1.84 -12.50 -17.62
N SER A 20 0.66 -12.96 -18.08
CA SER A 20 0.53 -13.50 -19.43
C SER A 20 0.72 -12.44 -20.52
N GLY A 21 0.29 -11.20 -20.29
CA GLY A 21 0.56 -10.07 -21.17
C GLY A 21 2.06 -9.84 -21.33
N ILE A 22 2.76 -9.69 -20.22
CA ILE A 22 4.22 -9.52 -20.20
C ILE A 22 4.91 -10.72 -20.86
N ASP A 23 4.52 -11.95 -20.55
CA ASP A 23 5.11 -13.15 -21.15
C ASP A 23 4.88 -13.23 -22.66
N SER A 24 3.74 -12.72 -23.14
CA SER A 24 3.44 -12.63 -24.57
C SER A 24 4.38 -11.66 -25.28
N VAL A 25 4.68 -10.51 -24.71
CA VAL A 25 5.65 -9.56 -25.26
C VAL A 25 7.03 -10.22 -25.36
N PHE A 26 7.54 -10.79 -24.27
CA PHE A 26 8.88 -11.41 -24.26
C PHE A 26 9.01 -12.62 -25.19
N SER A 27 7.93 -13.33 -25.49
CA SER A 27 7.92 -14.47 -26.40
C SER A 27 7.58 -14.12 -27.85
N GLY A 28 6.91 -12.98 -28.06
CA GLY A 28 6.46 -12.54 -29.39
C GLY A 28 7.52 -11.82 -30.21
N PHE A 29 8.52 -11.26 -29.57
CA PHE A 29 9.58 -10.51 -30.23
C PHE A 29 10.87 -11.33 -30.35
N SER A 30 11.55 -11.18 -31.48
CA SER A 30 12.85 -11.80 -31.76
C SER A 30 14.03 -10.85 -31.51
N SER A 31 13.77 -9.56 -31.37
CA SER A 31 14.75 -8.48 -31.16
C SER A 31 14.25 -7.49 -30.12
N ILE A 32 15.20 -6.79 -29.50
CA ILE A 32 14.93 -5.68 -28.59
C ILE A 32 15.08 -4.40 -29.41
N ASP A 33 13.97 -3.90 -29.91
CA ASP A 33 13.87 -2.69 -30.71
C ASP A 33 12.80 -1.76 -30.13
N ASP A 34 12.52 -0.67 -30.82
CA ASP A 34 11.54 0.30 -30.32
C ASP A 34 10.13 -0.32 -30.25
N ASP A 35 9.74 -1.16 -31.21
CA ASP A 35 8.46 -1.85 -31.21
C ASP A 35 8.29 -2.77 -29.99
N PHE A 36 9.36 -3.44 -29.57
CA PHE A 36 9.38 -4.25 -28.34
C PHE A 36 9.12 -3.39 -27.10
N TYR A 37 9.74 -2.22 -27.00
CA TYR A 37 9.53 -1.34 -25.84
C TYR A 37 8.15 -0.69 -25.85
N ASP A 38 7.63 -0.33 -27.00
CA ASP A 38 6.29 0.25 -27.15
C ASP A 38 5.20 -0.74 -26.72
N GLU A 39 5.30 -2.01 -27.15
CA GLU A 39 4.37 -3.07 -26.72
C GLU A 39 4.49 -3.38 -25.21
N LEU A 40 5.71 -3.32 -24.67
CA LEU A 40 5.92 -3.49 -23.24
C LEU A 40 5.33 -2.34 -22.43
N GLU A 41 5.47 -1.10 -22.91
CA GLU A 41 4.86 0.09 -22.33
C GLU A 41 3.34 -0.04 -22.28
N GLU A 42 2.71 -0.37 -23.41
CA GLU A 42 1.26 -0.57 -23.47
C GLU A 42 0.82 -1.67 -22.49
N THR A 43 1.53 -2.79 -22.44
CA THR A 43 1.23 -3.91 -21.54
C THR A 43 1.30 -3.50 -20.06
N LEU A 44 2.31 -2.71 -19.68
CA LEU A 44 2.47 -2.22 -18.31
C LEU A 44 1.36 -1.23 -17.92
N ILE A 45 1.02 -0.30 -18.84
CA ILE A 45 -0.07 0.67 -18.63
C ILE A 45 -1.43 -0.06 -18.54
N MET A 46 -1.69 -1.05 -19.39
CA MET A 46 -2.89 -1.88 -19.30
C MET A 46 -2.94 -2.72 -18.02
N GLY A 47 -1.77 -3.02 -17.43
CA GLY A 47 -1.62 -3.61 -16.11
C GLY A 47 -1.88 -2.65 -14.95
N ASP A 48 -2.38 -1.42 -15.23
CA ASP A 48 -2.67 -0.34 -14.26
C ASP A 48 -1.40 0.24 -13.60
N ILE A 49 -0.25 0.13 -14.26
CA ILE A 49 0.96 0.85 -13.87
C ILE A 49 0.87 2.25 -14.46
N GLY A 50 1.00 3.28 -13.62
CA GLY A 50 0.89 4.67 -14.05
C GLY A 50 1.97 5.02 -15.09
N VAL A 51 1.62 5.88 -16.07
CA VAL A 51 2.49 6.26 -17.21
C VAL A 51 3.89 6.69 -16.75
N VAL A 52 3.99 7.59 -15.76
CA VAL A 52 5.28 8.07 -15.24
C VAL A 52 6.13 6.93 -14.67
N ALA A 53 5.53 6.02 -13.92
CA ALA A 53 6.24 4.87 -13.37
C ALA A 53 6.67 3.89 -14.48
N THR A 54 5.85 3.71 -15.50
CA THR A 54 6.16 2.87 -16.66
C THR A 54 7.35 3.43 -17.44
N GLU A 55 7.35 4.73 -17.76
CA GLU A 55 8.48 5.40 -18.42
C GLU A 55 9.78 5.23 -17.64
N GLU A 56 9.76 5.46 -16.33
CA GLU A 56 10.94 5.29 -15.48
C GLU A 56 11.44 3.83 -15.42
N ILE A 57 10.55 2.85 -15.40
CA ILE A 57 10.90 1.42 -15.42
C ILE A 57 11.52 1.05 -16.75
N LEU A 58 10.98 1.54 -17.87
CA LEU A 58 11.48 1.24 -19.21
C LEU A 58 12.81 1.92 -19.48
N ASP A 59 13.02 3.15 -19.01
CA ASP A 59 14.31 3.83 -19.11
C ASP A 59 15.41 3.08 -18.35
N ASP A 60 15.10 2.61 -17.14
CA ASP A 60 16.02 1.79 -16.37
C ASP A 60 16.31 0.45 -17.08
N LEU A 61 15.27 -0.19 -17.61
CA LEU A 61 15.41 -1.43 -18.40
C LEU A 61 16.29 -1.21 -19.63
N LYS A 62 16.06 -0.14 -20.42
CA LYS A 62 16.88 0.21 -21.59
C LYS A 62 18.35 0.37 -21.24
N ASN A 63 18.64 1.03 -20.12
CA ASN A 63 19.99 1.21 -19.63
C ASN A 63 20.63 -0.13 -19.24
N LYS A 64 19.93 -0.97 -18.46
CA LYS A 64 20.41 -2.29 -18.05
C LYS A 64 20.64 -3.24 -19.23
N VAL A 65 19.74 -3.22 -20.23
CA VAL A 65 19.88 -3.99 -21.47
C VAL A 65 21.16 -3.59 -22.21
N LYS A 66 21.41 -2.28 -22.32
CA LYS A 66 22.60 -1.74 -22.99
C LYS A 66 23.89 -2.09 -22.24
N GLU A 67 23.91 -1.91 -20.93
CA GLU A 67 25.05 -2.21 -20.06
C GLU A 67 25.42 -3.68 -20.09
N ASN A 68 24.41 -4.56 -19.99
CA ASN A 68 24.60 -6.01 -20.00
C ASN A 68 24.70 -6.60 -21.41
N LYS A 69 24.59 -5.77 -22.46
CA LYS A 69 24.65 -6.19 -23.88
C LYS A 69 23.68 -7.32 -24.23
N ILE A 70 22.48 -7.25 -23.62
CA ILE A 70 21.40 -8.22 -23.85
C ILE A 70 20.86 -8.02 -25.28
N LYS A 71 20.66 -9.11 -26.00
CA LYS A 71 20.12 -9.09 -27.37
C LYS A 71 18.82 -9.86 -27.52
N ASN A 72 18.55 -10.77 -26.59
CA ASN A 72 17.36 -11.61 -26.65
C ASN A 72 16.29 -11.05 -25.68
N PRO A 73 15.05 -10.78 -26.15
CA PRO A 73 13.96 -10.34 -25.29
C PRO A 73 13.73 -11.23 -24.07
N ALA A 74 13.83 -12.55 -24.20
CA ALA A 74 13.64 -13.48 -23.09
C ALA A 74 14.58 -13.21 -21.90
N ASP A 75 15.80 -12.73 -22.18
CA ASP A 75 16.80 -12.42 -21.14
C ASP A 75 16.48 -11.09 -20.43
N CYS A 76 15.64 -10.23 -21.02
CA CYS A 76 15.22 -8.97 -20.42
C CYS A 76 14.17 -9.13 -19.31
N LYS A 77 13.45 -10.25 -19.27
CA LYS A 77 12.35 -10.44 -18.29
C LYS A 77 12.84 -10.29 -16.86
N GLN A 78 14.00 -10.87 -16.54
CA GLN A 78 14.55 -10.75 -15.19
C GLN A 78 14.97 -9.31 -14.88
N LEU A 79 15.55 -8.61 -15.86
CA LEU A 79 15.92 -7.20 -15.70
C LEU A 79 14.69 -6.31 -15.46
N LEU A 80 13.58 -6.55 -16.16
CA LEU A 80 12.32 -5.86 -15.91
C LEU A 80 11.82 -6.09 -14.48
N ILE A 81 11.84 -7.33 -14.02
CA ILE A 81 11.44 -7.67 -12.65
C ILE A 81 12.31 -6.94 -11.63
N ASP A 82 13.60 -6.86 -11.87
CA ASP A 82 14.54 -6.20 -10.96
C ASP A 82 14.35 -4.67 -11.00
N SER A 83 14.09 -4.07 -12.15
CA SER A 83 13.75 -2.64 -12.27
C SER A 83 12.46 -2.30 -11.52
N ILE A 84 11.43 -3.12 -11.65
CA ILE A 84 10.18 -2.93 -10.88
C ILE A 84 10.44 -3.05 -9.37
N LYS A 85 11.19 -4.06 -8.93
CA LYS A 85 11.53 -4.24 -7.50
C LYS A 85 12.32 -3.07 -6.95
N GLU A 86 13.27 -2.54 -7.71
CA GLU A 86 14.05 -1.37 -7.30
C GLU A 86 13.15 -0.14 -7.13
N LYS A 87 12.21 0.09 -8.05
CA LYS A 87 11.22 1.17 -7.93
C LYS A 87 10.27 0.99 -6.76
N MET A 88 9.90 -0.25 -6.43
CA MET A 88 9.07 -0.55 -5.26
C MET A 88 9.83 -0.46 -3.94
N ASN A 89 11.16 -0.45 -3.97
CA ASN A 89 11.98 -0.37 -2.77
C ASN A 89 12.09 1.10 -2.31
N LEU A 90 11.26 1.47 -1.34
CA LEU A 90 11.23 2.80 -0.74
C LEU A 90 12.38 3.06 0.26
N GLY A 91 13.34 2.13 0.33
CA GLY A 91 14.48 2.18 1.26
C GLY A 91 14.16 1.60 2.65
N GLU A 92 15.20 1.40 3.44
CA GLU A 92 15.10 0.79 4.77
C GLU A 92 14.20 1.57 5.74
N ASN A 93 14.06 2.88 5.53
CA ASN A 93 13.28 3.76 6.40
C ASN A 93 11.77 3.79 6.11
N ALA A 94 11.31 3.17 5.03
CA ALA A 94 9.91 3.24 4.61
C ALA A 94 8.93 2.66 5.65
N TYR A 95 9.38 1.70 6.44
CA TYR A 95 8.58 0.98 7.44
C TYR A 95 9.02 1.25 8.89
N GLU A 96 9.89 2.23 9.12
CA GLU A 96 10.37 2.60 10.45
C GLU A 96 9.27 3.14 11.39
N PHE A 97 8.09 3.43 10.87
CA PHE A 97 6.96 3.88 11.68
C PHE A 97 6.65 2.90 12.83
N GLU A 98 6.99 1.62 12.68
CA GLU A 98 6.80 0.62 13.74
C GLU A 98 7.75 0.82 14.93
N ASN A 99 8.91 1.44 14.73
CA ASN A 99 9.97 1.54 15.73
C ASN A 99 10.13 2.94 16.33
N ARG A 100 9.32 3.90 15.90
CA ARG A 100 9.30 5.27 16.41
C ARG A 100 7.88 5.77 16.61
N GLN A 101 7.74 6.86 17.34
CA GLN A 101 6.46 7.55 17.46
C GLN A 101 6.04 8.07 16.07
N SER A 102 4.94 7.58 15.58
CA SER A 102 4.52 7.81 14.19
C SER A 102 3.01 7.97 14.09
N ILE A 103 2.59 8.67 13.05
CA ILE A 103 1.19 8.84 12.67
C ILE A 103 0.99 8.13 11.35
N VAL A 104 0.03 7.20 11.32
CA VAL A 104 -0.36 6.48 10.11
C VAL A 104 -1.76 6.90 9.71
N MET A 105 -1.89 7.53 8.53
CA MET A 105 -3.17 7.93 7.98
C MET A 105 -3.59 6.99 6.85
N LEU A 106 -4.77 6.36 6.98
CA LEU A 106 -5.35 5.53 5.94
C LEU A 106 -6.36 6.33 5.12
N ILE A 107 -6.09 6.46 3.84
CA ILE A 107 -6.94 7.17 2.88
C ILE A 107 -7.53 6.20 1.86
N GLY A 108 -8.62 6.59 1.22
CA GLY A 108 -9.26 5.79 0.17
C GLY A 108 -10.75 6.08 0.07
N VAL A 109 -11.40 5.59 -0.99
CA VAL A 109 -12.85 5.74 -1.22
C VAL A 109 -13.67 4.89 -0.23
N ASN A 110 -14.98 5.10 -0.20
CA ASN A 110 -15.86 4.34 0.70
C ASN A 110 -15.90 2.85 0.31
N GLY A 111 -15.96 1.98 1.30
CA GLY A 111 -16.06 0.53 1.09
C GLY A 111 -14.76 -0.22 0.83
N VAL A 112 -13.62 0.45 0.59
CA VAL A 112 -12.33 -0.23 0.29
C VAL A 112 -11.67 -0.91 1.51
N GLY A 113 -12.26 -0.81 2.68
CA GLY A 113 -11.75 -1.51 3.88
C GLY A 113 -10.82 -0.68 4.76
N LYS A 114 -10.83 0.66 4.68
CA LYS A 114 -10.00 1.53 5.54
C LYS A 114 -10.13 1.19 7.03
N THR A 115 -11.34 1.21 7.57
CA THR A 115 -11.60 0.93 9.00
C THR A 115 -11.14 -0.46 9.41
N THR A 116 -11.36 -1.46 8.53
CA THR A 116 -10.89 -2.83 8.75
C THR A 116 -9.34 -2.89 8.77
N SER A 117 -8.68 -2.16 7.89
CA SER A 117 -7.21 -2.10 7.84
C SER A 117 -6.63 -1.41 9.06
N VAL A 118 -7.25 -0.29 9.54
CA VAL A 118 -6.87 0.35 10.81
C VAL A 118 -6.96 -0.63 11.97
N GLY A 119 -8.09 -1.33 12.11
CA GLY A 119 -8.28 -2.30 13.19
C GLY A 119 -7.28 -3.44 13.15
N LYS A 120 -7.00 -4.00 11.97
CA LYS A 120 -5.99 -5.07 11.81
C LYS A 120 -4.58 -4.59 12.11
N LEU A 121 -4.19 -3.40 11.63
CA LEU A 121 -2.89 -2.81 11.91
C LEU A 121 -2.72 -2.53 13.40
N ALA A 122 -3.75 -1.96 14.04
CA ALA A 122 -3.76 -1.73 15.49
C ALA A 122 -3.55 -3.04 16.26
N GLY A 123 -4.25 -4.12 15.87
CA GLY A 123 -4.08 -5.45 16.49
C GLY A 123 -2.68 -6.02 16.33
N LEU A 124 -2.07 -5.87 15.14
CA LEU A 124 -0.69 -6.31 14.90
C LEU A 124 0.31 -5.55 15.78
N LEU A 125 0.18 -4.23 15.86
CA LEU A 125 1.06 -3.40 16.68
C LEU A 125 0.87 -3.64 18.17
N LYS A 126 -0.37 -3.85 18.64
CA LYS A 126 -0.66 -4.25 20.04
C LYS A 126 -0.06 -5.60 20.37
N ALA A 127 -0.10 -6.58 19.47
CA ALA A 127 0.54 -7.88 19.67
C ALA A 127 2.08 -7.78 19.82
N GLN A 128 2.68 -6.71 19.28
CA GLN A 128 4.09 -6.36 19.47
C GLN A 128 4.34 -5.49 20.72
N ASN A 129 3.36 -5.36 21.64
CA ASN A 129 3.42 -4.51 22.82
C ASN A 129 3.62 -3.02 22.54
N LYS A 130 3.22 -2.53 21.36
CA LYS A 130 3.26 -1.11 21.05
C LYS A 130 2.07 -0.37 21.68
N LYS A 131 2.26 0.90 22.05
CA LYS A 131 1.17 1.79 22.41
C LYS A 131 0.50 2.27 21.13
N VAL A 132 -0.80 2.02 20.99
CA VAL A 132 -1.57 2.35 19.79
C VAL A 132 -2.80 3.13 20.19
N ILE A 133 -3.01 4.26 19.51
CA ILE A 133 -4.23 5.09 19.63
C ILE A 133 -4.86 5.15 18.24
N MET A 134 -6.13 4.84 18.15
CA MET A 134 -6.93 5.01 16.94
C MET A 134 -7.72 6.31 17.03
N ALA A 135 -7.68 7.13 15.95
CA ALA A 135 -8.45 8.37 15.83
C ALA A 135 -9.65 8.16 14.90
N ALA A 136 -10.86 8.30 15.41
CA ALA A 136 -12.09 8.16 14.61
C ALA A 136 -12.41 9.47 13.89
N ALA A 137 -11.64 9.82 12.86
CA ALA A 137 -11.75 11.07 12.11
C ALA A 137 -12.84 11.05 11.01
N ASP A 138 -13.51 9.92 10.76
CA ASP A 138 -14.71 9.84 9.91
C ASP A 138 -15.94 10.20 10.77
N THR A 139 -16.03 11.48 11.14
CA THR A 139 -17.05 11.99 12.07
C THR A 139 -18.42 12.21 11.41
N PHE A 140 -18.51 12.17 10.10
CA PHE A 140 -19.77 12.33 9.35
C PHE A 140 -20.61 11.05 9.31
N ARG A 141 -20.08 9.94 9.82
CA ARG A 141 -20.72 8.63 9.75
C ARG A 141 -20.69 7.95 11.11
N ALA A 142 -21.83 7.96 11.81
CA ALA A 142 -21.98 7.28 13.11
C ALA A 142 -21.50 5.82 13.07
N ALA A 143 -21.90 5.08 12.04
CA ALA A 143 -21.48 3.69 11.85
C ALA A 143 -19.96 3.50 11.70
N ALA A 144 -19.22 4.50 11.19
CA ALA A 144 -17.76 4.42 11.09
C ALA A 144 -17.12 4.57 12.46
N ILE A 145 -17.64 5.44 13.31
CA ILE A 145 -17.19 5.62 14.68
C ILE A 145 -17.45 4.35 15.49
N GLU A 146 -18.68 3.81 15.42
CA GLU A 146 -19.05 2.55 16.09
C GLU A 146 -18.15 1.38 15.64
N GLN A 147 -17.94 1.24 14.34
CA GLN A 147 -17.08 0.19 13.79
C GLN A 147 -15.64 0.28 14.31
N LEU A 148 -15.07 1.49 14.40
CA LEU A 148 -13.73 1.68 14.91
C LEU A 148 -13.66 1.43 16.42
N THR A 149 -14.71 1.79 17.15
CA THR A 149 -14.86 1.49 18.59
C THR A 149 -14.87 -0.03 18.85
N GLU A 150 -15.57 -0.78 18.01
CA GLU A 150 -15.57 -2.24 18.10
C GLU A 150 -14.16 -2.83 17.84
N TRP A 151 -13.42 -2.27 16.90
CA TRP A 151 -12.01 -2.66 16.69
C TRP A 151 -11.13 -2.32 17.90
N SER A 152 -11.35 -1.18 18.55
CA SER A 152 -10.65 -0.82 19.81
C SER A 152 -10.88 -1.88 20.87
N ASN A 153 -12.14 -2.27 21.09
CA ASN A 153 -12.51 -3.31 22.06
C ASN A 153 -11.83 -4.66 21.76
N ARG A 154 -11.78 -5.04 20.49
CA ARG A 154 -11.18 -6.32 20.06
C ARG A 154 -9.67 -6.35 20.15
N THR A 155 -9.01 -5.23 19.88
CA THR A 155 -7.54 -5.17 19.80
C THR A 155 -6.89 -4.70 21.12
N GLY A 156 -7.66 -4.08 22.00
CA GLY A 156 -7.16 -3.41 23.21
C GLY A 156 -6.35 -2.15 22.90
N ALA A 157 -6.53 -1.57 21.70
CA ALA A 157 -5.96 -0.28 21.37
C ALA A 157 -6.87 0.84 21.89
N ASP A 158 -6.27 1.94 22.34
CA ASP A 158 -7.04 3.10 22.77
C ASP A 158 -7.72 3.77 21.56
N ILE A 159 -8.87 4.43 21.79
CA ILE A 159 -9.56 5.16 20.73
C ILE A 159 -9.88 6.59 21.21
N ILE A 160 -9.69 7.54 20.30
CA ILE A 160 -10.20 8.91 20.42
C ILE A 160 -11.33 9.07 19.41
N ALA A 161 -12.53 9.28 19.93
CA ALA A 161 -13.72 9.50 19.14
C ALA A 161 -14.55 10.66 19.76
N GLN A 162 -15.24 11.38 18.92
CA GLN A 162 -16.22 12.38 19.31
C GLN A 162 -17.60 12.02 18.71
N SER A 163 -18.63 12.78 19.05
CA SER A 163 -19.96 12.58 18.51
C SER A 163 -19.98 12.80 17.00
N GLU A 164 -20.99 12.20 16.35
CA GLU A 164 -21.26 12.44 14.93
C GLU A 164 -21.41 13.94 14.65
N GLY A 165 -20.85 14.41 13.54
CA GLY A 165 -20.82 15.80 13.13
C GLY A 165 -19.75 16.67 13.79
N SER A 166 -18.91 16.10 14.68
CA SER A 166 -17.75 16.82 15.23
C SER A 166 -16.71 17.14 14.15
N ASP A 167 -15.90 18.15 14.39
CA ASP A 167 -14.80 18.49 13.49
C ASP A 167 -13.74 17.36 13.45
N PRO A 168 -13.47 16.75 12.30
CA PRO A 168 -12.42 15.75 12.15
C PRO A 168 -11.04 16.22 12.62
N ALA A 169 -10.73 17.51 12.40
CA ALA A 169 -9.45 18.08 12.83
C ALA A 169 -9.33 18.11 14.36
N ALA A 170 -10.42 18.35 15.07
CA ALA A 170 -10.43 18.30 16.53
C ALA A 170 -10.14 16.88 17.06
N VAL A 171 -10.69 15.84 16.42
CA VAL A 171 -10.42 14.45 16.79
C VAL A 171 -8.94 14.12 16.59
N ILE A 172 -8.35 14.52 15.45
CA ILE A 172 -6.94 14.33 15.16
C ILE A 172 -6.07 15.06 16.17
N TYR A 173 -6.39 16.33 16.45
CA TYR A 173 -5.65 17.16 17.41
C TYR A 173 -5.64 16.53 18.81
N LEU A 174 -6.79 16.08 19.30
CA LEU A 174 -6.91 15.39 20.59
C LEU A 174 -6.06 14.12 20.60
N SER A 175 -6.06 13.36 19.50
CA SER A 175 -5.23 12.16 19.38
C SER A 175 -3.73 12.47 19.46
N LEU A 176 -3.30 13.56 18.84
CA LEU A 176 -1.91 14.02 18.88
C LEU A 176 -1.48 14.45 20.28
N ILE A 177 -2.34 15.15 21.04
CA ILE A 177 -2.06 15.52 22.43
C ILE A 177 -1.84 14.27 23.28
N HIS A 178 -2.68 13.25 23.13
CA HIS A 178 -2.51 11.97 23.86
C HIS A 178 -1.18 11.24 23.55
N ILE A 179 -0.62 11.47 22.37
CA ILE A 179 0.67 10.90 21.98
C ILE A 179 1.83 11.77 22.50
N SER A 180 1.73 13.10 22.35
CA SER A 180 2.84 14.01 22.65
C SER A 180 2.93 14.39 24.13
N GLU A 181 1.80 14.40 24.86
CA GLU A 181 1.72 14.80 26.27
C GLU A 181 1.04 13.71 27.15
N PRO A 182 1.59 12.49 27.21
CA PRO A 182 0.91 11.37 27.91
C PRO A 182 0.79 11.56 29.42
N THR A 183 1.48 12.54 30.00
CA THR A 183 1.49 12.84 31.43
C THR A 183 0.57 13.99 31.85
N ARG A 184 0.05 14.76 30.88
CA ARG A 184 -0.87 15.85 31.17
C ARG A 184 -2.28 15.30 31.43
N ARG A 185 -2.55 14.90 32.68
CA ARG A 185 -3.92 14.65 33.14
C ARG A 185 -4.66 15.97 33.09
N VAL A 186 -5.61 16.11 32.17
CA VAL A 186 -6.63 17.17 32.27
C VAL A 186 -7.52 16.80 33.45
N VAL A 187 -7.24 17.40 34.61
CA VAL A 187 -8.18 17.42 35.72
C VAL A 187 -9.16 18.55 35.38
N ILE A 188 -10.34 18.17 34.95
CA ILE A 188 -11.50 19.08 34.92
C ILE A 188 -12.29 18.85 36.19
#